data_e7c8f8605a6b24dee74f737cabfef943
#
_entry.id   e7c8f8605a6b24dee74f737cabfef943
#
_cell.length_a   1.000
_cell.length_b   1.000
_cell.length_c   1.000
_cell.angle_alpha   90.00
_cell.angle_beta   90.00
_cell.angle_gamma   90.00
#
_symmetry.space_group_name_H-M   'P 1'
#
loop_
_entity.id
_entity.type
_entity.pdbx_description
1 polymer ?
#
loop_
_entity_poly.entity_id
_entity_poly.type
_entity_poly.pdbx_seq_one_letter_code
_entity_poly.pdbx_strand_id
1 'polypeptide(L)'
;KVMVRVQTKVKLPFLWGKAVFKKSKWSQINLIVGPNGSGKTLLSEQLALQFEGAGYPVTFLRSDRANEESLLQILNTDLKIRQKIEDVLSNMFGKSIKFEERNGVIVPIVINKLRCVEYNLKEGECHGLKEIITLLIALYSCDSKCLILDEPELHLHPQFQLFFMNEIRKVVASDSHRIFFLITHSPFFIDLKQPEDLLGVVVCHVNHVPTYVENLSNEDEVLFRRFLPRFNTYHKQFFFSDNQIFVEGYTDQKLFSNLLNYVNNKLGSAGTGIIDVGGKDELGV
;
A
#
# COMPACT_ATOMS: atom_id res chain seq x y z
N LYS A 1 11.96 -12.40 -10.92
CA LYS A 1 10.81 -12.17 -10.02
C LYS A 1 9.70 -13.14 -10.37
N VAL A 2 9.11 -13.78 -9.38
CA VAL A 2 8.00 -14.72 -9.58
C VAL A 2 6.76 -13.92 -9.95
N MET A 3 6.15 -14.26 -11.11
CA MET A 3 4.88 -13.67 -11.55
C MET A 3 3.77 -14.69 -11.28
N VAL A 4 2.71 -14.23 -10.63
CA VAL A 4 1.51 -15.00 -10.38
C VAL A 4 0.57 -14.88 -11.59
N ARG A 5 0.09 -15.99 -12.11
CA ARG A 5 -0.82 -16.02 -13.27
C ARG A 5 -2.25 -16.28 -12.80
N VAL A 6 -3.03 -15.23 -12.69
CA VAL A 6 -4.47 -15.28 -12.45
C VAL A 6 -5.14 -14.37 -13.47
N GLN A 7 -6.00 -14.94 -14.30
CA GLN A 7 -6.77 -14.13 -15.26
C GLN A 7 -7.86 -13.36 -14.53
N THR A 8 -7.73 -12.05 -14.50
CA THR A 8 -8.71 -11.17 -13.87
C THR A 8 -9.47 -10.36 -14.92
N LYS A 9 -10.77 -10.22 -14.71
CA LYS A 9 -11.67 -9.46 -15.58
C LYS A 9 -12.70 -8.73 -14.73
N VAL A 10 -12.55 -7.42 -14.61
CA VAL A 10 -13.42 -6.58 -13.78
C VAL A 10 -14.20 -5.60 -14.63
N LYS A 11 -15.49 -5.46 -14.32
CA LYS A 11 -16.39 -4.48 -14.92
C LYS A 11 -16.99 -3.63 -13.82
N LEU A 12 -16.82 -2.31 -13.93
CA LEU A 12 -17.47 -1.33 -13.05
C LEU A 12 -18.21 -0.30 -13.95
N PRO A 13 -19.43 -0.64 -14.44
CA PRO A 13 -20.11 0.16 -15.47
C PRO A 13 -20.41 1.59 -15.06
N PHE A 14 -20.64 1.84 -13.77
CA PHE A 14 -20.91 3.17 -13.24
C PHE A 14 -19.65 4.06 -13.17
N LEU A 15 -18.44 3.48 -13.26
CA LEU A 15 -17.17 4.21 -13.34
C LEU A 15 -16.58 4.21 -14.76
N TRP A 16 -16.61 3.06 -15.43
CA TRP A 16 -15.88 2.84 -16.69
C TRP A 16 -16.79 2.62 -17.90
N GLY A 17 -18.11 2.74 -17.75
CA GLY A 17 -19.07 2.47 -18.80
C GLY A 17 -18.93 1.02 -19.31
N LYS A 18 -18.72 0.85 -20.61
CA LYS A 18 -18.56 -0.46 -21.26
C LYS A 18 -17.15 -1.05 -21.16
N ALA A 19 -16.17 -0.27 -20.70
CA ALA A 19 -14.78 -0.70 -20.61
C ALA A 19 -14.59 -1.79 -19.55
N VAL A 20 -13.58 -2.63 -19.76
CA VAL A 20 -13.30 -3.79 -18.92
C VAL A 20 -11.83 -3.81 -18.56
N PHE A 21 -11.54 -3.82 -17.27
CA PHE A 21 -10.18 -4.07 -16.80
C PHE A 21 -9.85 -5.55 -16.97
N LYS A 22 -8.69 -5.85 -17.55
CA LYS A 22 -8.19 -7.22 -17.73
C LYS A 22 -6.70 -7.23 -17.41
N LYS A 23 -6.26 -8.13 -16.53
CA LYS A 23 -4.84 -8.36 -16.25
C LYS A 23 -4.65 -9.84 -15.91
N SER A 24 -3.58 -10.45 -16.42
CA SER A 24 -3.33 -11.89 -16.24
C SER A 24 -2.02 -12.20 -15.52
N LYS A 25 -1.10 -11.24 -15.47
CA LYS A 25 0.21 -11.37 -14.82
C LYS A 25 0.27 -10.42 -13.63
N TRP A 26 0.52 -10.94 -12.45
CA TRP A 26 0.57 -10.20 -11.22
C TRP A 26 1.94 -10.33 -10.54
N SER A 27 2.46 -9.26 -10.01
CA SER A 27 3.66 -9.27 -9.17
C SER A 27 3.32 -9.83 -7.79
N GLN A 28 4.33 -10.24 -7.03
CA GLN A 28 4.11 -10.62 -5.63
C GLN A 28 3.67 -9.43 -4.77
N ILE A 29 4.12 -8.22 -5.10
CA ILE A 29 3.65 -6.97 -4.49
C ILE A 29 2.96 -6.16 -5.58
N ASN A 30 1.69 -5.83 -5.37
CA ASN A 30 0.88 -5.04 -6.28
C ASN A 30 0.37 -3.79 -5.55
N LEU A 31 0.53 -2.64 -6.21
CA LEU A 31 0.10 -1.34 -5.71
C LEU A 31 -1.11 -0.89 -6.52
N ILE A 32 -2.24 -0.66 -5.87
CA ILE A 32 -3.43 -0.08 -6.50
C ILE A 32 -3.51 1.36 -6.04
N VAL A 33 -3.18 2.27 -6.94
CA VAL A 33 -3.03 3.70 -6.67
C VAL A 33 -3.99 4.52 -7.54
N GLY A 34 -4.13 5.79 -7.26
CA GLY A 34 -4.99 6.69 -8.00
C GLY A 34 -5.74 7.66 -7.10
N PRO A 35 -6.45 8.64 -7.66
CA PRO A 35 -7.17 9.66 -6.92
C PRO A 35 -8.35 9.08 -6.13
N ASN A 36 -8.92 9.90 -5.23
CA ASN A 36 -10.13 9.54 -4.50
C ASN A 36 -11.31 9.37 -5.46
N GLY A 37 -12.16 8.38 -5.20
CA GLY A 37 -13.31 8.10 -6.06
C GLY A 37 -13.01 7.35 -7.36
N SER A 38 -11.75 6.97 -7.62
CA SER A 38 -11.37 6.20 -8.82
C SER A 38 -11.72 4.70 -8.76
N GLY A 39 -12.35 4.23 -7.68
CA GLY A 39 -12.83 2.87 -7.57
C GLY A 39 -11.80 1.82 -7.13
N LYS A 40 -10.70 2.24 -6.48
CA LYS A 40 -9.63 1.33 -6.01
C LYS A 40 -10.15 0.19 -5.12
N THR A 41 -10.92 0.53 -4.09
CA THR A 41 -11.49 -0.46 -3.16
C THR A 41 -12.42 -1.43 -3.90
N LEU A 42 -13.29 -0.92 -4.78
CA LEU A 42 -14.21 -1.74 -5.57
C LEU A 42 -13.47 -2.68 -6.54
N LEU A 43 -12.41 -2.18 -7.19
CA LEU A 43 -11.54 -3.02 -8.01
C LEU A 43 -10.94 -4.15 -7.16
N SER A 44 -10.44 -3.82 -5.98
CA SER A 44 -9.76 -4.78 -5.08
C SER A 44 -10.72 -5.83 -4.53
N GLU A 45 -11.97 -5.47 -4.24
CA GLU A 45 -13.03 -6.43 -3.87
C GLU A 45 -13.29 -7.44 -5.00
N GLN A 46 -13.35 -6.97 -6.24
CA GLN A 46 -13.53 -7.85 -7.39
C GLN A 46 -12.29 -8.72 -7.65
N LEU A 47 -11.09 -8.21 -7.41
CA LEU A 47 -9.86 -8.99 -7.47
C LEU A 47 -9.85 -10.06 -6.39
N ALA A 48 -10.24 -9.75 -5.14
CA ALA A 48 -10.34 -10.71 -4.05
C ALA A 48 -11.18 -11.93 -4.46
N LEU A 49 -12.39 -11.71 -4.97
CA LEU A 49 -13.28 -12.79 -5.42
C LEU A 49 -12.67 -13.63 -6.53
N GLN A 50 -11.92 -13.02 -7.46
CA GLN A 50 -11.32 -13.76 -8.57
C GLN A 50 -10.08 -14.54 -8.15
N PHE A 51 -9.30 -14.04 -7.19
CA PHE A 51 -8.19 -14.77 -6.60
C PHE A 51 -8.69 -15.94 -5.75
N GLU A 52 -9.75 -15.77 -4.96
CA GLU A 52 -10.42 -16.88 -4.25
C GLU A 52 -10.92 -17.94 -5.21
N GLY A 53 -11.59 -17.52 -6.29
CA GLY A 53 -12.05 -18.44 -7.35
C GLY A 53 -10.92 -19.17 -8.08
N ALA A 54 -9.71 -18.61 -8.08
CA ALA A 54 -8.49 -19.23 -8.61
C ALA A 54 -7.76 -20.12 -7.59
N GLY A 55 -8.31 -20.32 -6.40
CA GLY A 55 -7.77 -21.18 -5.35
C GLY A 55 -6.71 -20.53 -4.46
N TYR A 56 -6.66 -19.20 -4.40
CA TYR A 56 -5.85 -18.46 -3.44
C TYR A 56 -6.69 -18.12 -2.21
N PRO A 57 -6.36 -18.61 -1.02
CA PRO A 57 -6.97 -18.10 0.22
C PRO A 57 -6.67 -16.61 0.36
N VAL A 58 -7.73 -15.78 0.39
CA VAL A 58 -7.62 -14.31 0.44
C VAL A 58 -7.94 -13.82 1.85
N THR A 59 -7.10 -12.96 2.39
CA THR A 59 -7.41 -12.10 3.55
C THR A 59 -7.52 -10.67 3.06
N PHE A 60 -8.68 -10.04 3.26
CA PHE A 60 -8.90 -8.64 2.93
C PHE A 60 -9.05 -7.82 4.20
N LEU A 61 -8.04 -7.01 4.51
CA LEU A 61 -8.07 -6.06 5.61
C LEU A 61 -8.55 -4.71 5.09
N ARG A 62 -9.81 -4.38 5.39
CA ARG A 62 -10.45 -3.13 4.99
C ARG A 62 -9.97 -1.94 5.82
N SER A 63 -10.16 -0.74 5.32
CA SER A 63 -9.79 0.51 5.99
C SER A 63 -10.50 0.73 7.33
N ASP A 64 -11.72 0.19 7.50
CA ASP A 64 -12.48 0.25 8.77
C ASP A 64 -11.99 -0.73 9.84
N ARG A 65 -11.04 -1.62 9.52
CA ARG A 65 -10.50 -2.64 10.43
C ARG A 65 -11.56 -3.48 11.14
N ALA A 66 -12.68 -3.74 10.50
CA ALA A 66 -13.80 -4.50 11.08
C ALA A 66 -13.37 -5.85 11.71
N ASN A 67 -12.26 -6.43 11.26
CA ASN A 67 -11.73 -7.71 11.72
C ASN A 67 -10.60 -7.58 12.76
N GLU A 68 -10.34 -6.40 13.32
CA GLU A 68 -9.22 -6.18 14.26
C GLU A 68 -9.27 -7.12 15.46
N GLU A 69 -10.45 -7.32 16.04
CA GLU A 69 -10.60 -8.19 17.23
C GLU A 69 -10.25 -9.66 16.94
N SER A 70 -10.66 -10.17 15.78
CA SER A 70 -10.34 -11.54 15.39
C SER A 70 -8.85 -11.71 15.11
N LEU A 71 -8.20 -10.71 14.54
CA LEU A 71 -6.76 -10.70 14.33
C LEU A 71 -6.00 -10.67 15.66
N LEU A 72 -6.42 -9.85 16.62
CA LEU A 72 -5.79 -9.82 17.94
C LEU A 72 -5.88 -11.15 18.68
N GLN A 73 -6.93 -11.96 18.45
CA GLN A 73 -7.04 -13.30 19.02
C GLN A 73 -5.95 -14.25 18.49
N ILE A 74 -5.44 -14.05 17.28
CA ILE A 74 -4.34 -14.84 16.73
C ILE A 74 -3.09 -14.74 17.60
N LEU A 75 -2.81 -13.55 18.16
CA LEU A 75 -1.67 -13.37 19.08
C LEU A 75 -1.76 -14.24 20.32
N ASN A 76 -2.96 -14.61 20.74
CA ASN A 76 -3.16 -15.49 21.90
C ASN A 76 -2.93 -16.96 21.55
N THR A 77 -3.25 -17.37 20.33
CA THR A 77 -3.24 -18.77 19.90
C THR A 77 -1.97 -19.16 19.15
N ASP A 78 -1.37 -18.24 18.37
CA ASP A 78 -0.16 -18.50 17.58
C ASP A 78 1.09 -17.89 18.22
N LEU A 79 1.84 -18.74 18.93
CA LEU A 79 3.07 -18.34 19.60
C LEU A 79 4.16 -17.85 18.64
N LYS A 80 4.20 -18.33 17.39
CA LYS A 80 5.22 -17.92 16.42
C LYS A 80 4.97 -16.50 15.93
N ILE A 81 3.71 -16.17 15.60
CA ILE A 81 3.31 -14.83 15.20
C ILE A 81 3.53 -13.87 16.37
N ARG A 82 3.10 -14.27 17.56
CA ARG A 82 3.28 -13.50 18.78
C ARG A 82 4.76 -13.14 19.00
N GLN A 83 5.66 -14.11 18.94
CA GLN A 83 7.09 -13.89 19.15
C GLN A 83 7.68 -12.91 18.12
N LYS A 84 7.33 -13.04 16.83
CA LYS A 84 7.77 -12.08 15.81
C LYS A 84 7.30 -10.66 16.11
N ILE A 85 6.06 -10.50 16.57
CA ILE A 85 5.51 -9.18 16.89
C ILE A 85 6.16 -8.64 18.16
N GLU A 86 6.39 -9.46 19.19
CA GLU A 86 7.11 -9.07 20.40
C GLU A 86 8.54 -8.60 20.09
N ASP A 87 9.24 -9.28 19.19
CA ASP A 87 10.58 -8.86 18.73
C ASP A 87 10.53 -7.46 18.06
N VAL A 88 9.55 -7.23 17.18
CA VAL A 88 9.34 -5.92 16.56
C VAL A 88 9.04 -4.87 17.62
N LEU A 89 8.10 -5.12 18.51
CA LEU A 89 7.70 -4.17 19.54
C LEU A 89 8.84 -3.87 20.53
N SER A 90 9.60 -4.88 20.90
CA SER A 90 10.75 -4.71 21.79
C SER A 90 11.84 -3.87 21.15
N ASN A 91 12.19 -4.16 19.89
CA ASN A 91 13.27 -3.49 19.18
C ASN A 91 12.93 -2.05 18.79
N MET A 92 11.70 -1.79 18.33
CA MET A 92 11.31 -0.48 17.83
C MET A 92 10.71 0.45 18.90
N PHE A 93 10.02 -0.11 19.89
CA PHE A 93 9.22 0.65 20.84
C PHE A 93 9.60 0.43 22.30
N GLY A 94 10.48 -0.51 22.60
CA GLY A 94 10.79 -0.93 23.99
C GLY A 94 9.57 -1.48 24.73
N LYS A 95 8.64 -2.10 23.99
CA LYS A 95 7.38 -2.64 24.50
C LYS A 95 7.30 -4.15 24.32
N SER A 96 6.49 -4.81 25.14
CA SER A 96 6.10 -6.20 24.98
C SER A 96 4.60 -6.37 25.23
N ILE A 97 4.02 -7.49 24.80
CA ILE A 97 2.60 -7.79 25.02
C ILE A 97 2.52 -9.06 25.85
N LYS A 98 1.72 -9.02 26.92
CA LYS A 98 1.27 -10.21 27.65
C LYS A 98 -0.24 -10.33 27.53
N PHE A 99 -0.76 -11.52 27.74
CA PHE A 99 -2.19 -11.78 27.74
C PHE A 99 -2.63 -12.12 29.17
N GLU A 100 -3.66 -11.43 29.64
CA GLU A 100 -4.27 -11.65 30.94
C GLU A 100 -5.73 -12.03 30.76
N GLU A 101 -6.19 -13.05 31.48
CA GLU A 101 -7.60 -13.36 31.57
C GLU A 101 -8.27 -12.44 32.60
N ARG A 102 -9.25 -11.65 32.15
CA ARG A 102 -10.07 -10.77 32.98
C ARG A 102 -11.55 -11.07 32.74
N ASN A 103 -12.25 -11.54 33.76
CA ASN A 103 -13.68 -11.87 33.65
C ASN A 103 -14.01 -12.88 32.53
N GLY A 104 -13.16 -13.87 32.27
CA GLY A 104 -13.33 -14.85 31.19
C GLY A 104 -13.01 -14.31 29.79
N VAL A 105 -12.46 -13.10 29.68
CA VAL A 105 -12.02 -12.49 28.42
C VAL A 105 -10.51 -12.32 28.45
N ILE A 106 -9.83 -12.74 27.39
CA ILE A 106 -8.40 -12.55 27.24
C ILE A 106 -8.13 -11.13 26.74
N VAL A 107 -7.35 -10.40 27.52
CA VAL A 107 -7.03 -8.99 27.28
C VAL A 107 -5.54 -8.84 26.97
N PRO A 108 -5.16 -8.21 25.85
CA PRO A 108 -3.78 -7.90 25.55
C PRO A 108 -3.30 -6.70 26.38
N ILE A 109 -2.29 -6.92 27.21
CA ILE A 109 -1.66 -5.92 28.07
C ILE A 109 -0.30 -5.56 27.50
N VAL A 110 -0.08 -4.28 27.26
CA VAL A 110 1.21 -3.74 26.83
C VAL A 110 2.06 -3.44 28.07
N ILE A 111 3.29 -3.91 28.05
CA ILE A 111 4.32 -3.59 29.04
C ILE A 111 5.28 -2.61 28.38
N ASN A 112 5.30 -1.37 28.85
CA ASN A 112 6.30 -0.38 28.46
C ASN A 112 7.52 -0.51 29.35
N LYS A 113 8.57 -1.14 28.88
CA LYS A 113 9.80 -1.42 29.64
C LYS A 113 10.53 -0.13 30.06
N LEU A 114 10.46 0.92 29.23
CA LEU A 114 11.15 2.19 29.49
C LEU A 114 10.48 3.00 30.61
N ARG A 115 9.15 2.93 30.72
CA ARG A 115 8.36 3.68 31.70
C ARG A 115 7.92 2.84 32.90
N CYS A 116 8.19 1.53 32.89
CA CYS A 116 7.75 0.57 33.90
C CYS A 116 6.23 0.63 34.15
N VAL A 117 5.43 0.72 33.09
CA VAL A 117 3.97 0.76 33.20
C VAL A 117 3.33 -0.31 32.33
N GLU A 118 2.19 -0.79 32.80
CA GLU A 118 1.36 -1.78 32.10
C GLU A 118 -0.02 -1.18 31.83
N TYR A 119 -0.58 -1.42 30.66
CA TYR A 119 -1.90 -0.93 30.29
C TYR A 119 -2.56 -1.82 29.22
N ASN A 120 -3.89 -1.75 29.13
CA ASN A 120 -4.65 -2.44 28.10
C ASN A 120 -4.31 -1.87 26.72
N LEU A 121 -3.93 -2.72 25.75
CA LEU A 121 -3.64 -2.33 24.39
C LEU A 121 -4.81 -1.54 23.76
N LYS A 122 -6.04 -2.00 23.96
CA LYS A 122 -7.21 -1.38 23.35
C LYS A 122 -7.49 0.04 23.87
N GLU A 123 -7.26 0.27 25.16
CA GLU A 123 -7.64 1.51 25.85
C GLU A 123 -6.49 2.51 25.96
N GLY A 124 -5.30 2.01 26.29
CA GLY A 124 -4.16 2.83 26.66
C GLY A 124 -3.16 3.12 25.55
N GLU A 125 -3.26 2.46 24.39
CA GLU A 125 -2.26 2.62 23.33
C GLU A 125 -2.73 3.57 22.23
N CYS A 126 -1.77 4.23 21.57
CA CYS A 126 -2.06 5.11 20.43
C CYS A 126 -2.51 4.31 19.20
N HIS A 127 -3.32 4.96 18.35
CA HIS A 127 -3.86 4.34 17.15
C HIS A 127 -2.78 3.78 16.21
N GLY A 128 -1.67 4.50 16.04
CA GLY A 128 -0.58 4.05 15.15
C GLY A 128 0.07 2.74 15.59
N LEU A 129 0.24 2.49 16.91
CA LEU A 129 0.79 1.22 17.37
C LEU A 129 -0.22 0.08 17.24
N LYS A 130 -1.49 0.33 17.51
CA LYS A 130 -2.55 -0.66 17.27
C LYS A 130 -2.58 -1.06 15.80
N GLU A 131 -2.55 -0.08 14.92
CA GLU A 131 -2.56 -0.28 13.47
C GLU A 131 -1.37 -1.13 13.01
N ILE A 132 -0.14 -0.79 13.42
CA ILE A 132 1.04 -1.57 13.02
C ILE A 132 0.99 -3.01 13.53
N ILE A 133 0.47 -3.25 14.75
CA ILE A 133 0.27 -4.60 15.29
C ILE A 133 -0.74 -5.37 14.42
N THR A 134 -1.88 -4.77 14.10
CA THR A 134 -2.92 -5.37 13.25
C THR A 134 -2.37 -5.76 11.88
N LEU A 135 -1.64 -4.85 11.25
CA LEU A 135 -1.00 -5.09 9.95
C LEU A 135 0.06 -6.21 10.01
N LEU A 136 0.86 -6.26 11.08
CA LEU A 136 1.87 -7.30 11.28
C LEU A 136 1.25 -8.67 11.54
N ILE A 137 0.13 -8.74 12.29
CA ILE A 137 -0.60 -9.99 12.47
C ILE A 137 -1.08 -10.51 11.12
N ALA A 138 -1.75 -9.66 10.32
CA ALA A 138 -2.22 -10.04 9.00
C ALA A 138 -1.07 -10.46 8.07
N LEU A 139 0.07 -9.76 8.14
CA LEU A 139 1.26 -10.07 7.36
C LEU A 139 1.88 -11.42 7.73
N TYR A 140 2.01 -11.73 9.02
CA TYR A 140 2.68 -12.94 9.48
C TYR A 140 1.76 -14.16 9.54
N SER A 141 0.43 -13.99 9.46
CA SER A 141 -0.51 -15.10 9.32
C SER A 141 -0.23 -15.88 8.04
N CYS A 142 0.04 -17.19 8.21
CA CYS A 142 0.41 -18.07 7.11
C CYS A 142 -0.79 -18.60 6.31
N ASP A 143 -2.01 -18.42 6.81
CA ASP A 143 -3.22 -19.02 6.25
C ASP A 143 -3.65 -18.38 4.92
N SER A 144 -3.30 -17.11 4.69
CA SER A 144 -3.62 -16.41 3.45
C SER A 144 -2.44 -16.41 2.48
N LYS A 145 -2.69 -16.85 1.24
CA LYS A 145 -1.73 -16.71 0.14
C LYS A 145 -1.84 -15.36 -0.55
N CYS A 146 -3.00 -14.72 -0.46
CA CYS A 146 -3.27 -13.39 -1.01
C CYS A 146 -3.73 -12.46 0.12
N LEU A 147 -2.95 -11.43 0.40
CA LEU A 147 -3.27 -10.41 1.40
C LEU A 147 -3.57 -9.09 0.71
N ILE A 148 -4.77 -8.57 0.91
CA ILE A 148 -5.22 -7.29 0.38
C ILE A 148 -5.36 -6.32 1.55
N LEU A 149 -4.66 -5.19 1.48
CA LEU A 149 -4.64 -4.15 2.50
C LEU A 149 -5.22 -2.87 1.92
N ASP A 150 -6.34 -2.41 2.46
CA ASP A 150 -6.96 -1.15 2.07
C ASP A 150 -6.54 -0.05 3.04
N GLU A 151 -5.93 0.99 2.49
CA GLU A 151 -5.38 2.15 3.21
C GLU A 151 -4.50 1.76 4.41
N PRO A 152 -3.44 0.96 4.20
CA PRO A 152 -2.56 0.55 5.30
C PRO A 152 -1.80 1.71 5.95
N GLU A 153 -1.82 2.89 5.34
CA GLU A 153 -1.24 4.13 5.90
C GLU A 153 -2.04 4.75 7.02
N LEU A 154 -3.29 4.39 7.22
CA LEU A 154 -4.16 5.01 8.24
C LEU A 154 -3.48 4.96 9.61
N HIS A 155 -3.42 6.13 10.25
CA HIS A 155 -2.80 6.32 11.56
C HIS A 155 -1.30 6.01 11.67
N LEU A 156 -0.62 5.64 10.55
CA LEU A 156 0.79 5.32 10.54
C LEU A 156 1.67 6.54 10.19
N HIS A 157 2.63 6.81 11.05
CA HIS A 157 3.72 7.73 10.70
C HIS A 157 4.51 7.21 9.50
N PRO A 158 5.01 8.06 8.57
CA PRO A 158 5.77 7.65 7.40
C PRO A 158 6.87 6.62 7.66
N GLN A 159 7.60 6.73 8.77
CA GLN A 159 8.63 5.75 9.13
C GLN A 159 8.07 4.33 9.36
N PHE A 160 6.85 4.21 9.91
CA PHE A 160 6.21 2.92 10.12
C PHE A 160 5.67 2.34 8.82
N GLN A 161 5.25 3.19 7.90
CA GLN A 161 4.87 2.77 6.55
C GLN A 161 6.06 2.17 5.81
N LEU A 162 7.22 2.83 5.83
CA LEU A 162 8.47 2.31 5.25
C LEU A 162 8.93 1.01 5.94
N PHE A 163 8.83 0.96 7.26
CA PHE A 163 9.12 -0.25 8.02
C PHE A 163 8.22 -1.41 7.57
N PHE A 164 6.92 -1.19 7.48
CA PHE A 164 5.97 -2.23 7.08
C PHE A 164 6.20 -2.71 5.65
N MET A 165 6.53 -1.80 4.71
CA MET A 165 6.94 -2.20 3.36
C MET A 165 8.18 -3.09 3.36
N ASN A 166 9.17 -2.81 4.21
CA ASN A 166 10.34 -3.67 4.34
C ASN A 166 9.98 -5.05 4.91
N GLU A 167 9.05 -5.13 5.85
CA GLU A 167 8.55 -6.42 6.37
C GLU A 167 7.81 -7.22 5.28
N ILE A 168 6.96 -6.58 4.46
CA ILE A 168 6.34 -7.24 3.29
C ILE A 168 7.42 -7.82 2.36
N ARG A 169 8.48 -7.07 2.06
CA ARG A 169 9.57 -7.54 1.19
C ARG A 169 10.32 -8.73 1.79
N LYS A 170 10.53 -8.76 3.11
CA LYS A 170 11.14 -9.91 3.80
C LYS A 170 10.25 -11.15 3.67
N VAL A 171 8.95 -11.00 3.84
CA VAL A 171 7.99 -12.11 3.68
C VAL A 171 7.99 -12.61 2.23
N VAL A 172 7.95 -11.72 1.24
CA VAL A 172 8.04 -12.09 -0.19
C VAL A 172 9.34 -12.83 -0.51
N ALA A 173 10.45 -12.40 0.08
CA ALA A 173 11.75 -13.08 -0.12
C ALA A 173 11.80 -14.48 0.50
N SER A 174 11.06 -14.72 1.58
CA SER A 174 10.99 -16.02 2.26
C SER A 174 9.92 -16.96 1.70
N ASP A 175 8.85 -16.42 1.12
CA ASP A 175 7.73 -17.19 0.56
C ASP A 175 7.33 -16.62 -0.81
N SER A 176 7.77 -17.31 -1.86
CA SER A 176 7.50 -16.92 -3.24
C SER A 176 6.05 -17.13 -3.70
N HIS A 177 5.23 -17.81 -2.92
CA HIS A 177 3.83 -18.11 -3.26
C HIS A 177 2.84 -17.06 -2.72
N ARG A 178 3.28 -16.16 -1.88
CA ARG A 178 2.43 -15.09 -1.34
C ARG A 178 2.34 -13.91 -2.29
N ILE A 179 1.14 -13.35 -2.37
CA ILE A 179 0.84 -12.15 -3.16
C ILE A 179 0.19 -11.09 -2.26
N PHE A 180 0.57 -9.85 -2.49
CA PHE A 180 0.11 -8.70 -1.72
C PHE A 180 -0.49 -7.66 -2.64
N PHE A 181 -1.63 -7.10 -2.23
CA PHE A 181 -2.24 -5.93 -2.83
C PHE A 181 -2.33 -4.83 -1.79
N LEU A 182 -1.79 -3.67 -2.11
CA LEU A 182 -1.83 -2.47 -1.27
C LEU A 182 -2.62 -1.41 -2.00
N ILE A 183 -3.79 -1.08 -1.48
CA ILE A 183 -4.59 0.04 -1.96
C ILE A 183 -4.17 1.24 -1.12
N THR A 184 -3.50 2.21 -1.72
CA THR A 184 -2.88 3.28 -0.94
C THR A 184 -2.97 4.64 -1.63
N HIS A 185 -3.02 5.68 -0.81
CA HIS A 185 -2.83 7.07 -1.16
C HIS A 185 -1.50 7.62 -0.67
N SER A 186 -0.68 6.78 -0.03
CA SER A 186 0.59 7.23 0.53
C SER A 186 1.76 6.99 -0.42
N PRO A 187 2.54 8.03 -0.72
CA PRO A 187 3.75 7.90 -1.52
C PRO A 187 4.84 7.05 -0.82
N PHE A 188 4.73 6.83 0.49
CA PHE A 188 5.68 6.01 1.24
C PHE A 188 5.49 4.50 0.99
N PHE A 189 4.28 4.07 0.60
CA PHE A 189 4.03 2.70 0.19
C PHE A 189 4.44 2.43 -1.27
N ILE A 190 4.66 3.46 -2.08
CA ILE A 190 5.18 3.30 -3.45
C ILE A 190 6.69 3.07 -3.36
N ASP A 191 7.09 1.83 -3.13
CA ASP A 191 8.49 1.43 -2.95
C ASP A 191 9.00 0.73 -4.23
N LEU A 192 9.31 1.54 -5.26
CA LEU A 192 9.88 1.06 -6.51
C LEU A 192 11.40 1.05 -6.39
N LYS A 193 12.01 -0.13 -6.39
CA LYS A 193 13.48 -0.31 -6.28
C LYS A 193 14.13 -0.79 -7.57
N GLN A 194 13.34 -1.33 -8.46
CA GLN A 194 13.78 -1.87 -9.75
C GLN A 194 12.66 -1.75 -10.78
N PRO A 195 12.98 -1.74 -12.09
CA PRO A 195 11.99 -1.56 -13.16
C PRO A 195 10.83 -2.54 -13.07
N GLU A 196 11.09 -3.78 -12.71
CA GLU A 196 10.10 -4.84 -12.62
C GLU A 196 9.04 -4.59 -11.54
N ASP A 197 9.27 -3.64 -10.61
CA ASP A 197 8.26 -3.23 -9.63
C ASP A 197 7.08 -2.51 -10.30
N LEU A 198 7.30 -1.85 -11.46
CA LEU A 198 6.24 -1.21 -12.23
C LEU A 198 5.19 -2.19 -12.72
N LEU A 199 5.55 -3.45 -12.98
CA LEU A 199 4.60 -4.49 -13.40
C LEU A 199 3.54 -4.79 -12.33
N GLY A 200 3.81 -4.42 -11.08
CA GLY A 200 2.89 -4.52 -9.95
C GLY A 200 2.04 -3.28 -9.73
N VAL A 201 2.25 -2.19 -10.48
CA VAL A 201 1.48 -0.96 -10.28
C VAL A 201 0.25 -0.95 -11.17
N VAL A 202 -0.91 -0.67 -10.57
CA VAL A 202 -2.19 -0.44 -11.24
C VAL A 202 -2.66 0.96 -10.86
N VAL A 203 -2.78 1.83 -11.85
CA VAL A 203 -3.23 3.21 -11.65
C VAL A 203 -4.70 3.32 -12.01
N CYS A 204 -5.52 3.58 -11.01
CA CYS A 204 -6.95 3.83 -11.17
C CYS A 204 -7.20 5.30 -11.54
N HIS A 205 -8.16 5.53 -12.40
CA HIS A 205 -8.54 6.85 -12.90
C HIS A 205 -10.01 7.11 -12.61
N VAL A 206 -10.38 8.39 -12.47
CA VAL A 206 -11.78 8.78 -12.46
C VAL A 206 -12.32 8.68 -13.89
N ASN A 207 -13.42 7.94 -14.08
CA ASN A 207 -14.10 7.75 -15.36
C ASN A 207 -13.35 6.95 -16.44
N HIS A 208 -12.21 6.35 -16.13
CA HIS A 208 -11.46 5.51 -17.05
C HIS A 208 -11.11 4.17 -16.43
N VAL A 209 -10.94 3.15 -17.29
CA VAL A 209 -10.43 1.86 -16.86
C VAL A 209 -9.01 2.01 -16.33
N PRO A 210 -8.63 1.30 -15.25
CA PRO A 210 -7.27 1.38 -14.71
C PRO A 210 -6.20 1.03 -15.75
N THR A 211 -5.07 1.71 -15.66
CA THR A 211 -3.88 1.48 -16.49
C THR A 211 -2.81 0.73 -15.72
N TYR A 212 -1.99 -0.02 -16.43
CA TYR A 212 -0.85 -0.75 -15.86
C TYR A 212 0.17 -1.08 -16.95
N VAL A 213 1.39 -1.33 -16.54
CA VAL A 213 2.46 -1.82 -17.43
C VAL A 213 2.35 -3.34 -17.54
N GLU A 214 2.22 -3.87 -18.75
CA GLU A 214 2.12 -5.31 -18.99
C GLU A 214 3.49 -5.97 -19.21
N ASN A 215 4.35 -5.29 -19.94
CA ASN A 215 5.71 -5.73 -20.22
C ASN A 215 6.61 -4.49 -20.25
N LEU A 216 7.87 -4.67 -19.90
CA LEU A 216 8.92 -3.66 -20.01
C LEU A 216 9.80 -4.00 -21.21
N SER A 217 10.09 -3.02 -22.06
CA SER A 217 11.14 -3.15 -23.06
C SER A 217 12.53 -2.97 -22.41
N ASN A 218 13.58 -3.38 -23.08
CA ASN A 218 14.93 -3.13 -22.59
C ASN A 218 15.23 -1.62 -22.47
N GLU A 219 14.65 -0.82 -23.36
CA GLU A 219 14.79 0.65 -23.34
C GLU A 219 14.10 1.22 -22.09
N ASP A 220 12.85 0.79 -21.81
CA ASP A 220 12.12 1.22 -20.61
C ASP A 220 12.90 0.87 -19.33
N GLU A 221 13.47 -0.34 -19.27
CA GLU A 221 14.27 -0.75 -18.10
C GLU A 221 15.51 0.15 -17.89
N VAL A 222 16.22 0.48 -18.96
CA VAL A 222 17.40 1.35 -18.89
C VAL A 222 17.00 2.76 -18.44
N LEU A 223 15.95 3.31 -19.03
CA LEU A 223 15.43 4.63 -18.69
C LEU A 223 14.95 4.68 -17.24
N PHE A 224 14.20 3.69 -16.80
CA PHE A 224 13.71 3.64 -15.44
C PHE A 224 14.82 3.47 -14.40
N ARG A 225 15.84 2.65 -14.68
CA ARG A 225 17.03 2.51 -13.80
C ARG A 225 17.79 3.83 -13.66
N ARG A 226 17.84 4.62 -14.72
CA ARG A 226 18.45 5.96 -14.70
C ARG A 226 17.61 6.95 -13.88
N PHE A 227 16.29 6.88 -13.98
CA PHE A 227 15.36 7.77 -13.28
C PHE A 227 15.18 7.39 -11.80
N LEU A 228 15.21 6.12 -11.47
CA LEU A 228 14.88 5.58 -10.14
C LEU A 228 15.60 6.27 -8.96
N PRO A 229 16.92 6.60 -9.03
CA PRO A 229 17.61 7.29 -7.94
C PRO A 229 17.08 8.71 -7.65
N ARG A 230 16.42 9.33 -8.64
CA ARG A 230 15.83 10.67 -8.52
C ARG A 230 14.36 10.60 -8.11
N PHE A 231 13.74 9.43 -8.21
CA PHE A 231 12.34 9.19 -7.94
C PHE A 231 12.04 9.22 -6.45
N ASN A 232 11.89 10.41 -5.91
CA ASN A 232 11.62 10.67 -4.49
C ASN A 232 10.11 10.73 -4.19
N THR A 233 9.77 10.94 -2.93
CA THR A 233 8.39 11.02 -2.45
C THR A 233 7.55 12.08 -3.17
N TYR A 234 8.17 13.18 -3.60
CA TYR A 234 7.51 14.24 -4.34
C TYR A 234 7.04 13.76 -5.71
N HIS A 235 7.93 13.09 -6.47
CA HIS A 235 7.59 12.53 -7.78
C HIS A 235 6.47 11.48 -7.69
N LYS A 236 6.40 10.72 -6.61
CA LYS A 236 5.36 9.70 -6.42
C LYS A 236 3.94 10.26 -6.33
N GLN A 237 3.78 11.56 -6.10
CA GLN A 237 2.47 12.22 -6.06
C GLN A 237 1.74 12.13 -7.40
N PHE A 238 2.45 11.93 -8.52
CA PHE A 238 1.82 11.80 -9.82
C PHE A 238 0.85 10.61 -9.89
N PHE A 239 1.09 9.54 -9.14
CA PHE A 239 0.19 8.40 -9.10
C PHE A 239 -1.19 8.72 -8.52
N PHE A 240 -1.33 9.84 -7.83
CA PHE A 240 -2.56 10.25 -7.15
C PHE A 240 -3.27 11.43 -7.83
N SER A 241 -2.72 11.93 -8.91
CA SER A 241 -3.26 13.07 -9.66
C SER A 241 -4.01 12.59 -10.90
N ASP A 242 -5.19 13.19 -11.16
CA ASP A 242 -5.97 12.90 -12.37
C ASP A 242 -5.30 13.47 -13.63
N ASN A 243 -4.68 14.64 -13.50
CA ASN A 243 -3.97 15.33 -14.56
C ASN A 243 -2.54 15.60 -14.13
N GLN A 244 -1.60 15.45 -15.05
CA GLN A 244 -0.18 15.66 -14.78
C GLN A 244 0.41 16.62 -15.78
N ILE A 245 1.14 17.62 -15.27
CA ILE A 245 1.92 18.57 -16.05
C ILE A 245 3.38 18.35 -15.69
N PHE A 246 4.16 17.86 -16.65
CA PHE A 246 5.60 17.72 -16.48
C PHE A 246 6.28 19.00 -16.93
N VAL A 247 7.19 19.51 -16.12
CA VAL A 247 7.94 20.75 -16.38
C VAL A 247 9.43 20.51 -16.23
N GLU A 248 10.23 21.36 -16.88
CA GLU A 248 11.68 21.21 -16.92
C GLU A 248 12.32 21.34 -15.54
N GLY A 249 11.84 22.27 -14.73
CA GLY A 249 12.45 22.54 -13.44
C GLY A 249 11.55 23.26 -12.46
N TYR A 250 12.10 23.46 -11.25
CA TYR A 250 11.39 24.08 -10.11
C TYR A 250 10.79 25.45 -10.43
N THR A 251 11.47 26.28 -11.24
CA THR A 251 10.97 27.62 -11.62
C THR A 251 9.67 27.51 -12.41
N ASP A 252 9.62 26.60 -13.37
CA ASP A 252 8.43 26.36 -14.18
C ASP A 252 7.30 25.76 -13.34
N GLN A 253 7.63 24.83 -12.47
CA GLN A 253 6.68 24.25 -11.52
C GLN A 253 6.02 25.34 -10.67
N LYS A 254 6.80 26.25 -10.11
CA LYS A 254 6.30 27.36 -9.30
C LYS A 254 5.45 28.33 -10.11
N LEU A 255 5.87 28.63 -11.34
CA LEU A 255 5.12 29.48 -12.27
C LEU A 255 3.77 28.85 -12.59
N PHE A 256 3.74 27.62 -13.05
CA PHE A 256 2.51 26.92 -13.39
C PHE A 256 1.57 26.72 -12.21
N SER A 257 2.12 26.41 -11.03
CA SER A 257 1.32 26.34 -9.79
C SER A 257 0.62 27.67 -9.48
N ASN A 258 1.33 28.79 -9.60
CA ASN A 258 0.76 30.12 -9.38
C ASN A 258 -0.27 30.48 -10.45
N LEU A 259 0.01 30.18 -11.74
CA LEU A 259 -0.93 30.41 -12.83
C LEU A 259 -2.22 29.60 -12.66
N LEU A 260 -2.12 28.32 -12.32
CA LEU A 260 -3.29 27.47 -12.07
C LEU A 260 -4.13 27.99 -10.91
N ASN A 261 -3.49 28.43 -9.84
CA ASN A 261 -4.19 29.03 -8.70
C ASN A 261 -4.85 30.37 -9.06
N TYR A 262 -4.24 31.16 -9.93
CA TYR A 262 -4.78 32.44 -10.36
C TYR A 262 -5.94 32.28 -11.35
N VAL A 263 -5.79 31.40 -12.34
CA VAL A 263 -6.79 31.22 -13.42
C VAL A 263 -8.00 30.42 -12.91
N ASN A 264 -7.80 29.49 -12.02
CA ASN A 264 -8.90 28.66 -11.51
C ASN A 264 -8.55 28.03 -10.16
N ASN A 265 -9.08 28.62 -9.08
CA ASN A 265 -8.97 28.03 -7.72
C ASN A 265 -9.45 26.58 -7.62
N LYS A 266 -10.24 26.10 -8.61
CA LYS A 266 -10.70 24.71 -8.69
C LYS A 266 -9.68 23.79 -9.34
N LEU A 267 -8.75 24.28 -10.17
CA LEU A 267 -7.75 23.41 -10.81
C LEU A 267 -6.68 22.91 -9.83
N GLY A 268 -6.28 23.71 -8.86
CA GLY A 268 -5.42 23.25 -7.76
C GLY A 268 -6.09 22.19 -6.87
N SER A 269 -7.43 22.26 -6.75
CA SER A 269 -8.25 21.28 -6.02
C SER A 269 -8.74 20.11 -6.91
N ALA A 270 -8.57 20.21 -8.25
CA ALA A 270 -9.05 19.23 -9.23
C ALA A 270 -8.04 18.12 -9.56
N GLY A 271 -7.11 17.82 -8.67
CA GLY A 271 -6.20 16.69 -8.84
C GLY A 271 -5.17 16.88 -9.96
N THR A 272 -4.75 18.11 -10.27
CA THR A 272 -3.65 18.37 -11.20
C THR A 272 -2.31 18.43 -10.47
N GLY A 273 -1.43 17.49 -10.76
CA GLY A 273 -0.05 17.46 -10.29
C GLY A 273 0.88 18.18 -11.27
N ILE A 274 1.77 19.05 -10.78
CA ILE A 274 2.83 19.66 -11.57
C ILE A 274 4.15 19.08 -11.10
N ILE A 275 4.85 18.42 -12.00
CA ILE A 275 6.02 17.60 -11.67
C ILE A 275 7.24 18.16 -12.41
N ASP A 276 8.23 18.54 -11.61
CA ASP A 276 9.55 18.93 -12.05
C ASP A 276 10.36 17.66 -12.35
N VAL A 277 10.86 17.53 -13.56
CA VAL A 277 11.66 16.36 -13.99
C VAL A 277 13.16 16.59 -13.89
N GLY A 278 13.61 17.79 -13.48
CA GLY A 278 15.02 18.08 -13.22
C GLY A 278 15.87 18.36 -14.46
N GLY A 279 15.25 18.78 -15.57
CA GLY A 279 15.92 19.18 -16.79
C GLY A 279 15.18 18.73 -18.07
N LYS A 280 15.34 19.48 -19.16
CA LYS A 280 14.65 19.19 -20.42
C LYS A 280 15.00 17.83 -21.03
N ASP A 281 16.20 17.34 -20.79
CA ASP A 281 16.64 16.06 -21.33
C ASP A 281 15.98 14.86 -20.65
N GLU A 282 15.31 15.10 -19.51
CA GLU A 282 14.55 14.10 -18.77
C GLU A 282 13.04 14.10 -19.13
N LEU A 283 12.56 15.08 -19.91
CA LEU A 283 11.16 15.14 -20.36
C LEU A 283 10.77 14.02 -21.34
N GLY A 284 11.74 13.34 -21.90
CA GLY A 284 11.54 12.20 -22.81
C GLY A 284 11.60 10.83 -22.13
N VAL A 285 11.75 10.79 -20.83
CA VAL A 285 11.78 9.60 -19.99
C VAL A 285 10.41 9.43 -19.31
#